data_bc683fa8a6fc4d9dcc41471e0b5151b2
#
_entry.id   bc683fa8a6fc4d9dcc41471e0b5151b2
#
_cell.length_a   1.000
_cell.length_b   1.000
_cell.length_c   1.000
_cell.angle_alpha   90.00
_cell.angle_beta   90.00
_cell.angle_gamma   90.00
#
_symmetry.space_group_name_H-M   'P 1'
#
loop_
_entity.id
_entity.type
_entity.pdbx_description
1 polymer ?
#
loop_
_entity_poly.entity_id
_entity_poly.type
_entity_poly.pdbx_seq_one_letter_code
_entity_poly.pdbx_strand_id
1 'polypeptide(L)'
;SLHWQTVSVPHDWAISGPFDKKWDLQVVAIVQNGEKEKSEKSGRSGALPWIGEGYYTTSLNVGDMSGQRYTLEFDGAMAEPTVYVNGHKAGFWAYGYSPFRLDITPFLHPGSNTLAVSLRNQPESSRWYPGAGLYRPVKLVTMPVVSIDPWATFLRTEKADSASATLAFDTQV
;
A
#
# COMPACT_ATOMS: atom_id res chain seq x y z
N SER A 1 -9.46 -10.02 22.54
CA SER A 1 -10.39 -10.32 21.44
C SER A 1 -10.24 -9.24 20.37
N LEU A 2 -10.16 -9.64 19.10
CA LEU A 2 -10.19 -8.71 17.98
C LEU A 2 -11.60 -8.14 17.84
N HIS A 3 -11.72 -6.83 17.80
CA HIS A 3 -12.98 -6.16 17.52
C HIS A 3 -12.99 -5.76 16.04
N TRP A 4 -13.86 -6.41 15.26
CA TRP A 4 -14.04 -6.10 13.86
C TRP A 4 -15.09 -5.01 13.68
N GLN A 5 -14.82 -4.09 12.75
CA GLN A 5 -15.78 -3.09 12.28
C GLN A 5 -15.79 -3.05 10.77
N THR A 6 -16.93 -2.75 10.17
CA THR A 6 -17.03 -2.55 8.73
C THR A 6 -16.55 -1.15 8.37
N VAL A 7 -15.63 -1.08 7.42
CA VAL A 7 -15.05 0.18 6.93
C VAL A 7 -15.04 0.21 5.40
N SER A 8 -15.00 1.40 4.83
CA SER A 8 -14.72 1.61 3.41
C SER A 8 -13.26 1.98 3.21
N VAL A 9 -12.62 1.41 2.20
CA VAL A 9 -11.25 1.79 1.79
C VAL A 9 -11.36 2.90 0.73
N PRO A 10 -10.58 3.98 0.82
CA PRO A 10 -9.48 4.26 1.76
C PRO A 10 -9.91 4.41 3.22
N HIS A 11 -9.09 3.89 4.12
CA HIS A 11 -9.34 3.95 5.56
C HIS A 11 -8.04 4.10 6.34
N ASP A 12 -8.05 5.03 7.29
CA ASP A 12 -6.98 5.22 8.25
C ASP A 12 -7.53 4.95 9.65
N TRP A 13 -7.04 3.89 10.31
CA TRP A 13 -7.60 3.50 11.60
C TRP A 13 -7.26 4.44 12.75
N ALA A 14 -6.22 5.24 12.59
CA ALA A 14 -5.70 6.01 13.70
C ALA A 14 -6.35 7.39 13.82
N ILE A 15 -6.91 7.95 12.76
CA ILE A 15 -7.55 9.27 12.79
C ILE A 15 -8.86 9.32 13.61
N SER A 16 -9.44 8.16 13.85
CA SER A 16 -10.66 8.03 14.66
C SER A 16 -10.37 7.89 16.17
N GLY A 17 -9.11 7.85 16.56
CA GLY A 17 -8.69 7.59 17.94
C GLY A 17 -8.49 6.11 18.26
N PRO A 18 -8.17 5.76 19.49
CA PRO A 18 -8.06 6.68 20.64
C PRO A 18 -6.83 7.58 20.56
N PHE A 19 -7.00 8.84 20.93
CA PHE A 19 -5.91 9.80 21.03
C PHE A 19 -5.36 9.84 22.46
N ASP A 20 -4.07 9.63 22.61
CA ASP A 20 -3.41 9.64 23.92
C ASP A 20 -1.94 10.02 23.76
N LYS A 21 -1.39 10.82 24.66
CA LYS A 21 0.03 11.21 24.67
C LYS A 21 0.98 10.03 24.75
N LYS A 22 0.55 8.87 25.27
CA LYS A 22 1.36 7.65 25.27
C LYS A 22 1.66 7.11 23.86
N TRP A 23 0.84 7.50 22.87
CA TRP A 23 1.03 7.13 21.47
C TRP A 23 1.99 8.04 20.71
N ASP A 24 2.52 9.09 21.33
CA ASP A 24 3.55 9.94 20.74
C ASP A 24 4.89 9.19 20.73
N LEU A 25 4.94 8.16 19.88
CA LEU A 25 6.07 7.23 19.74
C LEU A 25 6.95 7.56 18.52
N GLN A 26 6.68 8.66 17.84
CA GLN A 26 7.52 9.13 16.76
C GLN A 26 8.61 10.05 17.29
N VAL A 27 9.80 9.90 16.74
CA VAL A 27 10.97 10.67 17.20
C VAL A 27 11.33 11.77 16.23
N VAL A 28 11.77 12.89 16.76
CA VAL A 28 12.45 13.91 15.99
C VAL A 28 13.84 13.40 15.67
N ALA A 29 14.27 13.62 14.45
CA ALA A 29 15.57 13.14 14.03
C ALA A 29 16.68 13.56 14.95
N ILE A 30 17.53 12.65 15.12
CA ILE A 30 18.78 12.71 15.77
C ILE A 30 19.70 13.59 14.93
N VAL A 31 20.27 14.62 15.50
CA VAL A 31 21.36 15.38 14.85
C VAL A 31 21.01 15.91 13.45
N GLN A 32 19.87 16.57 13.33
CA GLN A 32 19.56 17.38 12.15
C GLN A 32 19.39 18.84 12.57
N ASN A 33 19.83 19.77 11.74
CA ASN A 33 19.68 21.21 11.96
C ASN A 33 20.28 21.72 13.29
N GLY A 34 21.39 21.14 13.75
CA GLY A 34 22.03 21.52 15.00
C GLY A 34 21.44 20.86 16.25
N GLU A 35 20.46 20.00 16.12
CA GLU A 35 19.96 19.16 17.23
C GLU A 35 21.02 18.12 17.59
N LYS A 36 21.33 18.00 18.89
CA LYS A 36 22.39 17.12 19.39
C LYS A 36 21.87 15.79 19.91
N GLU A 37 20.58 15.70 20.17
CA GLU A 37 19.98 14.55 20.81
C GLU A 37 18.65 14.14 20.14
N LYS A 38 18.35 12.86 20.22
CA LYS A 38 17.07 12.27 19.85
C LYS A 38 16.01 12.79 20.81
N SER A 39 14.97 13.42 20.28
CA SER A 39 13.80 13.83 21.05
C SER A 39 12.67 12.86 20.82
N GLU A 40 12.23 12.19 21.88
CA GLU A 40 11.03 11.37 21.91
C GLU A 40 9.82 12.22 22.34
N LYS A 41 8.62 11.76 21.98
CA LYS A 41 7.35 12.40 22.35
C LYS A 41 7.35 13.89 22.05
N SER A 42 7.77 14.24 20.85
CA SER A 42 7.94 15.62 20.43
C SER A 42 6.63 16.39 20.19
N GLY A 43 5.51 15.70 20.13
CA GLY A 43 4.21 16.27 19.73
C GLY A 43 4.11 16.57 18.24
N ARG A 44 5.14 16.37 17.45
CA ARG A 44 5.17 16.67 16.01
C ARG A 44 4.36 15.70 15.18
N SER A 45 4.04 14.53 15.69
CA SER A 45 3.14 13.58 15.07
C SER A 45 1.66 13.97 15.16
N GLY A 46 1.34 15.16 15.69
CA GLY A 46 0.00 15.48 16.18
C GLY A 46 -0.32 14.69 17.42
N ALA A 47 0.65 13.97 17.91
CA ALA A 47 0.83 13.31 19.19
C ALA A 47 -0.13 12.18 19.49
N LEU A 48 -0.91 11.69 18.65
CA LEU A 48 -1.96 11.05 19.37
C LEU A 48 -2.63 9.89 18.68
N PRO A 49 -2.41 9.66 17.37
CA PRO A 49 -2.99 8.49 16.74
C PRO A 49 -2.31 7.20 17.22
N TRP A 50 -3.11 6.20 17.45
CA TRP A 50 -2.63 4.90 17.86
C TRP A 50 -1.67 4.29 16.83
N ILE A 51 -0.53 3.84 17.31
CA ILE A 51 0.50 3.15 16.52
C ILE A 51 0.50 1.69 16.90
N GLY A 52 0.51 0.80 15.91
CA GLY A 52 0.49 -0.64 16.14
C GLY A 52 0.10 -1.43 14.89
N GLU A 53 -0.47 -2.60 15.10
CA GLU A 53 -0.88 -3.50 14.03
C GLU A 53 -2.38 -3.42 13.77
N GLY A 54 -2.74 -3.40 12.49
CA GLY A 54 -4.12 -3.44 12.04
C GLY A 54 -4.33 -4.50 10.97
N TYR A 55 -5.56 -5.01 10.90
CA TYR A 55 -5.92 -6.09 9.99
C TYR A 55 -7.16 -5.71 9.21
N TYR A 56 -7.13 -5.95 7.91
CA TYR A 56 -8.29 -5.84 7.03
C TYR A 56 -8.64 -7.20 6.45
N THR A 57 -9.91 -7.46 6.28
CA THR A 57 -10.37 -8.65 5.58
C THR A 57 -11.60 -8.34 4.74
N THR A 58 -11.70 -8.98 3.60
CA THR A 58 -12.87 -8.91 2.72
C THR A 58 -13.02 -10.20 1.93
N SER A 59 -14.19 -10.37 1.33
CA SER A 59 -14.46 -11.46 0.40
C SER A 59 -14.42 -10.94 -1.03
N LEU A 60 -13.86 -11.73 -1.92
CA LEU A 60 -13.81 -11.50 -3.35
C LEU A 60 -14.47 -12.67 -4.07
N ASN A 61 -15.49 -12.41 -4.88
CA ASN A 61 -16.10 -13.43 -5.72
C ASN A 61 -15.50 -13.39 -7.13
N VAL A 62 -14.89 -14.49 -7.56
CA VAL A 62 -14.21 -14.61 -8.84
C VAL A 62 -15.00 -15.60 -9.72
N GLY A 63 -15.25 -15.21 -10.97
CA GLY A 63 -15.91 -16.05 -11.96
C GLY A 63 -14.97 -17.09 -12.58
N ASP A 64 -15.19 -17.38 -13.87
CA ASP A 64 -14.26 -18.19 -14.65
C ASP A 64 -12.93 -17.46 -14.80
N MET A 65 -11.84 -18.14 -14.47
CA MET A 65 -10.47 -17.62 -14.47
C MET A 65 -9.73 -17.94 -15.77
N SER A 66 -10.34 -18.64 -16.72
CA SER A 66 -9.70 -19.09 -17.96
C SER A 66 -9.14 -17.92 -18.75
N GLY A 67 -7.84 -17.93 -19.02
CA GLY A 67 -7.16 -16.88 -19.78
C GLY A 67 -7.08 -15.51 -19.08
N GLN A 68 -7.33 -15.44 -17.77
CA GLN A 68 -7.30 -14.21 -16.98
C GLN A 68 -6.17 -14.21 -15.96
N ARG A 69 -5.62 -13.03 -15.73
CA ARG A 69 -4.67 -12.72 -14.65
C ARG A 69 -5.30 -11.67 -13.72
N TYR A 70 -5.12 -11.88 -12.44
CA TYR A 70 -5.70 -11.04 -11.38
C TYR A 70 -4.58 -10.40 -10.55
N THR A 71 -4.59 -9.09 -10.51
CA THR A 71 -3.59 -8.29 -9.78
C THR A 71 -4.28 -7.40 -8.76
N LEU A 72 -3.81 -7.41 -7.52
CA LEU A 72 -4.15 -6.38 -6.54
C LEU A 72 -3.20 -5.21 -6.70
N GLU A 73 -3.75 -4.02 -6.87
CA GLU A 73 -3.03 -2.75 -6.89
C GLU A 73 -3.32 -1.97 -5.63
N PHE A 74 -2.28 -1.57 -4.93
CA PHE A 74 -2.34 -0.69 -3.79
C PHE A 74 -1.70 0.63 -4.17
N ASP A 75 -2.43 1.72 -4.07
CA ASP A 75 -1.87 3.07 -4.31
C ASP A 75 -1.00 3.52 -3.12
N GLY A 76 -1.04 2.81 -2.03
CA GLY A 76 -0.22 2.96 -0.82
C GLY A 76 -0.89 2.31 0.39
N ALA A 77 -0.09 1.81 1.32
CA ALA A 77 -0.57 1.16 2.55
C ALA A 77 0.46 1.34 3.68
N MET A 78 0.04 1.89 4.81
CA MET A 78 0.96 2.30 5.88
C MET A 78 0.78 1.44 7.14
N ALA A 79 1.77 0.68 7.44
CA ALA A 79 3.00 0.36 6.73
C ALA A 79 3.22 -1.15 6.72
N GLU A 80 4.22 -1.57 5.96
CA GLU A 80 4.63 -2.98 5.89
C GLU A 80 3.47 -3.95 5.60
N PRO A 81 2.61 -3.68 4.60
CA PRO A 81 1.50 -4.56 4.29
C PRO A 81 1.99 -5.96 3.92
N THR A 82 1.42 -6.96 4.57
CA THR A 82 1.48 -8.35 4.13
C THR A 82 0.10 -8.77 3.66
N VAL A 83 -0.01 -9.23 2.43
CA VAL A 83 -1.26 -9.61 1.80
C VAL A 83 -1.40 -11.11 1.75
N TYR A 84 -2.57 -11.58 2.15
CA TYR A 84 -2.95 -12.99 2.13
C TYR A 84 -4.18 -13.21 1.27
N VAL A 85 -4.19 -14.29 0.51
CA VAL A 85 -5.33 -14.76 -0.27
C VAL A 85 -5.60 -16.20 0.12
N ASN A 86 -6.81 -16.50 0.57
CA ASN A 86 -7.20 -17.84 1.03
C ASN A 86 -6.24 -18.45 2.07
N GLY A 87 -5.71 -17.60 2.96
CA GLY A 87 -4.75 -18.00 3.99
C GLY A 87 -3.29 -18.12 3.52
N HIS A 88 -3.01 -18.00 2.22
CA HIS A 88 -1.66 -18.04 1.67
C HIS A 88 -1.09 -16.63 1.54
N LYS A 89 0.17 -16.43 1.93
CA LYS A 89 0.87 -15.17 1.76
C LYS A 89 1.11 -14.92 0.26
N ALA A 90 0.43 -13.91 -0.29
CA ALA A 90 0.57 -13.50 -1.67
C ALA A 90 1.72 -12.51 -1.87
N GLY A 91 2.02 -11.67 -0.87
CA GLY A 91 3.12 -10.73 -0.99
C GLY A 91 3.30 -9.82 0.22
N PHE A 92 4.34 -8.99 0.12
CA PHE A 92 4.75 -8.01 1.13
C PHE A 92 5.32 -6.77 0.44
N TRP A 93 5.11 -5.60 1.03
CA TRP A 93 5.71 -4.36 0.58
C TRP A 93 6.21 -3.55 1.77
N ALA A 94 7.46 -3.04 1.69
CA ALA A 94 8.07 -2.38 2.85
C ALA A 94 7.72 -0.89 2.96
N TYR A 95 7.54 -0.18 1.82
CA TYR A 95 7.44 1.27 1.82
C TYR A 95 5.99 1.75 1.70
N GLY A 96 5.51 2.44 2.72
CA GLY A 96 4.09 2.80 2.83
C GLY A 96 3.58 3.86 1.85
N TYR A 97 4.46 4.67 1.25
CA TYR A 97 4.05 5.79 0.39
C TYR A 97 4.00 5.46 -1.10
N SER A 98 4.67 4.41 -1.55
CA SER A 98 4.67 4.04 -2.96
C SER A 98 3.56 3.07 -3.31
N PRO A 99 3.04 3.11 -4.55
CA PRO A 99 2.18 2.06 -5.05
C PRO A 99 2.94 0.74 -5.22
N PHE A 100 2.20 -0.36 -5.14
CA PHE A 100 2.71 -1.69 -5.43
C PHE A 100 1.61 -2.59 -5.99
N ARG A 101 2.03 -3.68 -6.60
CA ARG A 101 1.16 -4.66 -7.25
C ARG A 101 1.54 -6.06 -6.85
N LEU A 102 0.55 -6.92 -6.74
CA LEU A 102 0.72 -8.33 -6.44
C LEU A 102 -0.13 -9.15 -7.41
N ASP A 103 0.50 -10.05 -8.14
CA ASP A 103 -0.24 -11.08 -8.88
C ASP A 103 -0.80 -12.10 -7.88
N ILE A 104 -2.12 -12.12 -7.78
CA ILE A 104 -2.83 -13.02 -6.88
C ILE A 104 -3.47 -14.21 -7.58
N THR A 105 -3.32 -14.30 -8.90
CA THR A 105 -3.89 -15.39 -9.73
C THR A 105 -3.60 -16.78 -9.17
N PRO A 106 -2.36 -17.09 -8.72
CA PRO A 106 -2.04 -18.44 -8.22
C PRO A 106 -2.74 -18.82 -6.93
N PHE A 107 -3.33 -17.86 -6.23
CA PHE A 107 -3.96 -18.06 -4.91
C PHE A 107 -5.49 -18.05 -4.98
N LEU A 108 -6.06 -17.72 -6.16
CA LEU A 108 -7.49 -17.62 -6.37
C LEU A 108 -8.07 -18.95 -6.88
N HIS A 109 -9.38 -19.10 -6.66
CA HIS A 109 -10.21 -20.12 -7.29
C HIS A 109 -11.57 -19.52 -7.67
N PRO A 110 -12.32 -20.11 -8.61
CA PRO A 110 -13.68 -19.68 -8.88
C PRO A 110 -14.55 -19.73 -7.62
N GLY A 111 -15.43 -18.74 -7.50
CA GLY A 111 -16.28 -18.58 -6.33
C GLY A 111 -15.71 -17.61 -5.31
N SER A 112 -16.01 -17.81 -4.03
CA SER A 112 -15.67 -16.91 -2.94
C SER A 112 -14.24 -17.13 -2.48
N ASN A 113 -13.44 -16.05 -2.46
CA ASN A 113 -12.07 -16.02 -1.97
C ASN A 113 -11.97 -15.02 -0.82
N THR A 114 -11.11 -15.29 0.15
CA THR A 114 -10.84 -14.39 1.26
C THR A 114 -9.56 -13.62 1.00
N LEU A 115 -9.64 -12.30 1.08
CA LEU A 115 -8.48 -11.40 1.11
C LEU A 115 -8.26 -10.93 2.54
N ALA A 116 -7.01 -10.92 2.99
CA ALA A 116 -6.62 -10.32 4.24
C ALA A 116 -5.33 -9.53 4.08
N VAL A 117 -5.23 -8.40 4.78
CA VAL A 117 -4.04 -7.55 4.80
C VAL A 117 -3.70 -7.25 6.25
N SER A 118 -2.49 -7.60 6.67
CA SER A 118 -1.92 -7.10 7.92
C SER A 118 -1.03 -5.91 7.63
N LEU A 119 -1.10 -4.90 8.49
CA LEU A 119 -0.27 -3.70 8.41
C LEU A 119 0.31 -3.40 9.78
N ARG A 120 1.51 -2.85 9.80
CA ARG A 120 2.16 -2.44 11.02
C ARG A 120 2.65 -1.01 10.90
N ASN A 121 1.99 -0.10 11.60
CA ASN A 121 2.49 1.25 11.76
C ASN A 121 3.53 1.27 12.88
N GLN A 122 4.76 1.66 12.55
CA GLN A 122 5.90 1.51 13.44
C GLN A 122 6.11 2.74 14.32
N PRO A 123 6.46 2.55 15.60
CA PRO A 123 6.99 3.64 16.42
C PRO A 123 8.37 4.04 15.91
N GLU A 124 8.79 5.25 16.23
CA GLU A 124 10.13 5.78 15.94
C GLU A 124 10.52 5.77 14.46
N SER A 125 9.56 5.69 13.56
CA SER A 125 9.78 5.56 12.12
C SER A 125 9.68 6.87 11.34
N SER A 126 9.12 7.91 11.95
CA SER A 126 8.84 9.19 11.30
C SER A 126 8.83 10.33 12.31
N ARG A 127 8.96 11.56 11.81
CA ARG A 127 8.85 12.79 12.63
C ARG A 127 7.42 13.28 12.79
N TRP A 128 6.49 12.73 12.04
CA TRP A 128 5.11 13.15 11.97
C TRP A 128 4.22 11.93 11.92
N TYR A 129 2.93 12.15 11.95
CA TYR A 129 1.95 11.09 11.68
C TYR A 129 1.98 10.72 10.18
N PRO A 130 2.41 9.49 9.84
CA PRO A 130 2.60 9.10 8.45
C PRO A 130 1.33 8.58 7.76
N GLY A 131 0.22 8.47 8.46
CA GLY A 131 -0.95 7.68 8.08
C GLY A 131 -0.92 6.29 8.70
N ALA A 132 -2.03 5.57 8.66
CA ALA A 132 -2.13 4.19 9.10
C ALA A 132 -3.21 3.44 8.31
N GLY A 133 -2.92 2.20 7.93
CA GLY A 133 -3.89 1.37 7.25
C GLY A 133 -3.87 1.43 5.73
N LEU A 134 -4.97 1.04 5.14
CA LEU A 134 -5.22 1.15 3.70
C LEU A 134 -5.70 2.57 3.37
N TYR A 135 -4.82 3.54 3.58
CA TYR A 135 -5.15 4.97 3.49
C TYR A 135 -5.28 5.49 2.06
N ARG A 136 -4.97 4.65 1.06
CA ARG A 136 -5.16 4.90 -0.36
C ARG A 136 -5.98 3.77 -1.00
N PRO A 137 -6.50 3.99 -2.22
CA PRO A 137 -7.28 2.99 -2.93
C PRO A 137 -6.58 1.64 -3.09
N VAL A 138 -7.36 0.58 -3.00
CA VAL A 138 -6.98 -0.79 -3.36
C VAL A 138 -7.90 -1.23 -4.48
N LYS A 139 -7.33 -1.77 -5.57
CA LYS A 139 -8.05 -2.17 -6.77
C LYS A 139 -7.74 -3.61 -7.12
N LEU A 140 -8.76 -4.33 -7.57
CA LEU A 140 -8.57 -5.59 -8.29
C LEU A 140 -8.57 -5.28 -9.78
N VAL A 141 -7.48 -5.63 -10.45
CA VAL A 141 -7.33 -5.50 -11.89
C VAL A 141 -7.35 -6.89 -12.51
N THR A 142 -8.23 -7.08 -13.47
CA THR A 142 -8.33 -8.32 -14.25
C THR A 142 -7.89 -8.01 -15.67
N MET A 143 -6.96 -8.80 -16.18
CA MET A 143 -6.41 -8.66 -17.54
C MET A 143 -6.32 -10.02 -18.21
N PRO A 144 -6.36 -10.09 -19.55
CA PRO A 144 -5.96 -11.30 -20.27
C PRO A 144 -4.54 -11.73 -19.89
N VAL A 145 -4.25 -13.03 -19.97
CA VAL A 145 -2.89 -13.56 -19.71
C VAL A 145 -1.87 -12.93 -20.65
N VAL A 146 -2.27 -12.69 -21.91
CA VAL A 146 -1.46 -11.92 -22.87
C VAL A 146 -1.96 -10.48 -22.83
N SER A 147 -1.16 -9.61 -22.28
CA SER A 147 -1.49 -8.18 -22.12
C SER A 147 -0.21 -7.36 -21.94
N ILE A 148 -0.29 -6.08 -22.24
CA ILE A 148 0.81 -5.15 -21.93
C ILE A 148 0.84 -4.96 -20.41
N ASP A 149 1.97 -5.26 -19.79
CA ASP A 149 2.13 -5.04 -18.36
C ASP A 149 2.06 -3.55 -18.04
N PRO A 150 1.40 -3.18 -16.95
CA PRO A 150 1.41 -1.82 -16.48
C PRO A 150 2.85 -1.34 -16.22
N TRP A 151 3.14 -0.09 -16.67
CA TRP A 151 4.48 0.51 -16.67
C TRP A 151 5.53 -0.19 -17.56
N ALA A 152 5.11 -1.12 -18.40
CA ALA A 152 5.98 -1.86 -19.29
C ALA A 152 6.23 -1.13 -20.62
N THR A 153 5.66 0.05 -20.83
CA THR A 153 5.88 0.86 -22.01
C THR A 153 6.84 2.00 -21.69
N PHE A 154 7.95 2.03 -22.41
CA PHE A 154 8.92 3.12 -22.36
C PHE A 154 8.81 3.95 -23.64
N LEU A 155 8.56 5.25 -23.48
CA LEU A 155 8.46 6.20 -24.58
C LEU A 155 9.66 7.15 -24.55
N ARG A 156 10.36 7.28 -25.68
CA ARG A 156 11.44 8.26 -25.83
C ARG A 156 11.31 9.04 -27.16
N THR A 157 11.77 10.26 -27.12
CA THR A 157 11.92 11.08 -28.33
C THR A 157 13.31 10.85 -28.92
N GLU A 158 13.38 10.33 -30.14
CA GLU A 158 14.65 10.13 -30.85
C GLU A 158 15.11 11.37 -31.57
N LYS A 159 14.19 12.09 -32.18
CA LYS A 159 14.42 13.36 -32.86
C LYS A 159 13.20 14.28 -32.69
N ALA A 160 13.45 15.57 -32.61
CA ALA A 160 12.41 16.58 -32.68
C ALA A 160 12.96 17.85 -33.30
N ASP A 161 12.18 18.47 -34.19
CA ASP A 161 12.42 19.79 -34.75
C ASP A 161 11.10 20.58 -34.81
N SER A 162 11.08 21.74 -35.44
CA SER A 162 9.89 22.59 -35.52
C SER A 162 8.76 22.02 -36.40
N ALA A 163 9.02 21.00 -37.20
CA ALA A 163 8.07 20.43 -38.15
C ALA A 163 7.66 18.98 -37.81
N SER A 164 8.50 18.24 -37.09
CA SER A 164 8.28 16.81 -36.85
C SER A 164 8.95 16.31 -35.58
N ALA A 165 8.46 15.15 -35.08
CA ALA A 165 9.10 14.39 -34.03
C ALA A 165 9.04 12.87 -34.35
N THR A 166 10.13 12.18 -34.05
CA THR A 166 10.19 10.72 -34.09
C THR A 166 10.18 10.19 -32.68
N LEU A 167 9.20 9.34 -32.36
CA LEU A 167 9.04 8.71 -31.06
C LEU A 167 9.32 7.21 -31.17
N ALA A 168 10.05 6.65 -30.24
CA ALA A 168 10.23 5.22 -30.09
C ALA A 168 9.43 4.72 -28.88
N PHE A 169 8.77 3.58 -29.06
CA PHE A 169 8.01 2.87 -28.04
C PHE A 169 8.64 1.50 -27.84
N ASP A 170 9.09 1.23 -26.62
CA ASP A 170 9.51 -0.10 -26.19
C ASP A 170 8.45 -0.63 -25.23
N THR A 171 7.82 -1.76 -25.55
CA THR A 171 6.72 -2.33 -24.77
C THR A 171 6.95 -3.79 -24.47
N GLN A 172 6.76 -4.21 -23.23
CA GLN A 172 6.75 -5.61 -22.80
C GLN A 172 5.32 -6.15 -22.75
N VAL A 173 5.16 -7.40 -23.21
CA VAL A 173 3.91 -8.15 -23.26
C VAL A 173 4.05 -9.44 -22.48
#